data_6b2c386c5570802b59db7e12f981efc5
#
_entry.id   6b2c386c5570802b59db7e12f981efc5
#
_cell.length_a   1.000
_cell.length_b   1.000
_cell.length_c   1.000
_cell.angle_alpha   90.00
_cell.angle_beta   90.00
_cell.angle_gamma   90.00
#
_symmetry.space_group_name_H-M   'P 1'
#
loop_
_entity.id
_entity.type
_entity.pdbx_description
1 polymer ?
#
loop_
_entity_poly.entity_id
_entity_poly.type
_entity_poly.pdbx_seq_one_letter_code
_entity_poly.pdbx_strand_id
1 'polypeptide(L)'
;RQRKMPVPRNYSDNYLSGMDPDPKRNVAVECFQIDTTRFAATYVMLILIVYGAIHGSGYTSEQSLSATNVAHALVTFVFFHWAKGSPDTHAQGDYDDLTVWEQLDGGASWSATKNVFLIVPTLVLLAYLNAADFSRQALTIHVPIYALLCILPKLPGMHRVRILGINRTVGFDESFDDEAKKGS
;
A
#
# COMPACT_ATOMS: atom_id res chain seq x y z
N ARG A 1 -34.67 1.07 8.06
CA ARG A 1 -33.58 1.05 7.08
C ARG A 1 -32.93 2.44 7.06
N GLN A 2 -31.86 2.65 7.81
CA GLN A 2 -31.07 3.89 7.70
C GLN A 2 -30.31 3.84 6.36
N ARG A 3 -30.58 4.80 5.47
CA ARG A 3 -29.79 5.02 4.28
C ARG A 3 -28.40 5.48 4.73
N LYS A 4 -27.36 4.65 4.51
CA LYS A 4 -25.97 5.11 4.62
C LYS A 4 -25.77 6.21 3.57
N MET A 5 -25.42 7.41 4.00
CA MET A 5 -25.09 8.50 3.08
C MET A 5 -23.75 8.17 2.42
N PRO A 6 -23.59 8.39 1.10
CA PRO A 6 -22.31 8.21 0.42
C PRO A 6 -21.28 9.17 1.00
N VAL A 7 -20.09 8.65 1.29
CA VAL A 7 -18.94 9.46 1.73
C VAL A 7 -18.58 10.43 0.59
N PRO A 8 -18.53 11.75 0.83
CA PRO A 8 -18.20 12.72 -0.23
C PRO A 8 -16.81 12.46 -0.81
N ARG A 9 -16.65 12.61 -2.13
CA ARG A 9 -15.38 12.44 -2.87
C ARG A 9 -14.24 13.39 -2.42
N ASN A 10 -14.53 14.42 -1.63
CA ASN A 10 -13.59 15.47 -1.20
C ASN A 10 -13.12 15.30 0.25
N TYR A 11 -12.94 14.05 0.69
CA TYR A 11 -12.44 13.78 2.04
C TYR A 11 -11.02 14.34 2.28
N SER A 12 -10.19 14.38 1.25
CA SER A 12 -8.83 14.91 1.31
C SER A 12 -8.74 16.42 1.51
N ASP A 13 -9.73 17.17 1.01
CA ASP A 13 -9.70 18.64 1.06
C ASP A 13 -9.99 19.19 2.47
N ASN A 14 -10.75 18.44 3.27
CA ASN A 14 -11.07 18.82 4.65
C ASN A 14 -9.87 18.67 5.62
N TYR A 15 -8.93 17.77 5.32
CA TYR A 15 -7.71 17.59 6.12
C TYR A 15 -6.75 18.77 6.00
N LEU A 16 -6.71 19.44 4.86
CA LEU A 16 -5.88 20.61 4.62
C LEU A 16 -6.43 21.89 5.27
N SER A 17 -7.71 21.87 5.69
CA SER A 17 -8.39 23.05 6.25
C SER A 17 -8.41 23.15 7.77
N GLY A 18 -7.75 22.23 8.50
CA GLY A 18 -7.66 22.29 9.98
C GLY A 18 -8.96 21.99 10.72
N MET A 19 -9.92 21.32 10.07
CA MET A 19 -11.15 20.84 10.73
C MET A 19 -10.85 19.65 11.64
N ASP A 20 -11.65 19.50 12.70
CA ASP A 20 -11.59 18.39 13.66
C ASP A 20 -11.44 17.02 12.98
N PRO A 21 -10.57 16.15 13.51
CA PRO A 21 -10.40 14.81 12.98
C PRO A 21 -11.74 14.09 12.95
N ASP A 22 -12.09 13.51 11.79
CA ASP A 22 -13.28 12.70 11.62
C ASP A 22 -13.34 11.62 12.72
N PRO A 23 -14.42 11.53 13.51
CA PRO A 23 -14.56 10.51 14.55
C PRO A 23 -14.52 9.06 14.00
N LYS A 24 -14.55 8.89 12.68
CA LYS A 24 -14.44 7.61 11.99
C LYS A 24 -13.02 7.26 11.51
N ARG A 25 -12.04 8.04 11.90
CA ARG A 25 -10.64 7.81 11.53
C ARG A 25 -10.17 6.44 12.05
N ASN A 26 -9.60 5.63 11.16
CA ASN A 26 -9.12 4.29 11.51
C ASN A 26 -7.81 4.35 12.32
N VAL A 27 -7.92 4.32 13.65
CA VAL A 27 -6.79 4.40 14.57
C VAL A 27 -5.77 3.26 14.36
N ALA A 28 -6.21 2.10 13.89
CA ALA A 28 -5.31 0.97 13.62
C ALA A 28 -4.32 1.24 12.47
N VAL A 29 -4.67 2.14 11.55
CA VAL A 29 -3.81 2.55 10.43
C VAL A 29 -3.00 3.81 10.78
N GLU A 30 -3.39 4.53 11.82
CA GLU A 30 -2.70 5.75 12.27
C GLU A 30 -1.35 5.49 12.92
N CYS A 31 -1.06 4.28 13.36
CA CYS A 31 0.26 3.95 13.92
C CYS A 31 1.41 4.22 12.93
N PHE A 32 1.12 4.27 11.63
CA PHE A 32 2.09 4.64 10.60
C PHE A 32 2.33 6.16 10.49
N GLN A 33 1.49 6.99 11.13
CA GLN A 33 1.50 8.45 10.99
C GLN A 33 2.26 9.19 12.11
N ILE A 34 2.58 8.53 13.21
CA ILE A 34 3.09 9.19 14.44
C ILE A 34 4.39 9.95 14.19
N ASP A 35 5.28 9.43 13.38
CA ASP A 35 6.53 10.08 12.94
C ASP A 35 7.05 9.38 11.69
N THR A 36 6.94 10.05 10.55
CA THR A 36 7.38 9.49 9.26
C THR A 36 8.84 9.06 9.28
N THR A 37 9.71 9.77 10.03
CA THR A 37 11.13 9.42 10.09
C THR A 37 11.36 8.14 10.89
N ARG A 38 10.73 8.01 12.05
CA ARG A 38 10.81 6.80 12.87
C ARG A 38 10.20 5.61 12.15
N PHE A 39 9.07 5.85 11.51
CA PHE A 39 8.41 4.84 10.69
C PHE A 39 9.34 4.36 9.55
N ALA A 40 9.92 5.28 8.78
CA ALA A 40 10.85 4.94 7.70
C ALA A 40 12.08 4.17 8.22
N ALA A 41 12.64 4.59 9.35
CA ALA A 41 13.78 3.90 9.97
C ALA A 41 13.40 2.47 10.40
N THR A 42 12.24 2.29 11.04
CA THR A 42 11.76 0.95 11.44
C THR A 42 11.50 0.07 10.22
N TYR A 43 10.92 0.61 9.17
CA TYR A 43 10.64 -0.11 7.93
C TYR A 43 11.93 -0.58 7.25
N VAL A 44 12.92 0.31 7.11
CA VAL A 44 14.24 -0.05 6.57
C VAL A 44 14.92 -1.10 7.44
N MET A 45 14.86 -0.94 8.77
CA MET A 45 15.43 -1.91 9.70
C MET A 45 14.83 -3.32 9.55
N LEU A 46 13.51 -3.42 9.36
CA LEU A 46 12.85 -4.71 9.09
C LEU A 46 13.36 -5.36 7.80
N ILE A 47 13.53 -4.59 6.74
CA ILE A 47 14.10 -5.08 5.47
C ILE A 47 15.53 -5.57 5.67
N LEU A 48 16.35 -4.84 6.41
CA LEU A 48 17.72 -5.23 6.72
C LEU A 48 17.79 -6.51 7.57
N ILE A 49 16.85 -6.71 8.50
CA ILE A 49 16.73 -7.95 9.28
C ILE A 49 16.41 -9.13 8.34
N VAL A 50 15.43 -8.97 7.43
CA VAL A 50 15.08 -10.02 6.46
C VAL A 50 16.28 -10.33 5.56
N TYR A 51 16.94 -9.31 5.01
CA TYR A 51 18.16 -9.48 4.22
C TYR A 51 19.25 -10.22 5.01
N GLY A 52 19.52 -9.79 6.25
CA GLY A 52 20.54 -10.38 7.11
C GLY A 52 20.24 -11.84 7.46
N ALA A 53 18.98 -12.19 7.69
CA ALA A 53 18.55 -13.57 7.93
C ALA A 53 18.79 -14.47 6.72
N ILE A 54 18.44 -13.99 5.52
CA ILE A 54 18.65 -14.73 4.26
C ILE A 54 20.16 -14.86 4.00
N HIS A 55 20.92 -13.79 4.11
CA HIS A 55 22.37 -13.77 3.88
C HIS A 55 23.12 -14.66 4.89
N GLY A 56 22.71 -14.60 6.17
CA GLY A 56 23.25 -15.44 7.24
C GLY A 56 22.98 -16.95 7.05
N SER A 57 22.02 -17.32 6.20
CA SER A 57 21.76 -18.71 5.81
C SER A 57 22.70 -19.24 4.72
N GLY A 58 23.73 -18.46 4.33
CA GLY A 58 24.79 -18.89 3.40
C GLY A 58 24.56 -18.51 1.93
N TYR A 59 23.54 -17.71 1.63
CA TYR A 59 23.32 -17.18 0.28
C TYR A 59 24.29 -16.02 -0.04
N THR A 60 24.62 -15.83 -1.32
CA THR A 60 25.39 -14.67 -1.77
C THR A 60 24.63 -13.36 -1.55
N SER A 61 25.33 -12.22 -1.55
CA SER A 61 24.68 -10.91 -1.42
C SER A 61 23.65 -10.66 -2.52
N GLU A 62 23.96 -11.04 -3.77
CA GLU A 62 23.06 -10.93 -4.91
C GLU A 62 21.77 -11.77 -4.69
N GLN A 63 21.93 -13.05 -4.33
CA GLN A 63 20.79 -13.94 -4.06
C GLN A 63 19.93 -13.44 -2.91
N SER A 64 20.58 -12.96 -1.84
CA SER A 64 19.89 -12.42 -0.67
C SER A 64 19.09 -11.16 -0.99
N LEU A 65 19.67 -10.25 -1.76
CA LEU A 65 18.97 -9.04 -2.22
C LEU A 65 17.83 -9.38 -3.20
N SER A 66 18.04 -10.32 -4.12
CA SER A 66 17.01 -10.83 -5.01
C SER A 66 15.81 -11.37 -4.24
N ALA A 67 16.06 -12.28 -3.30
CA ALA A 67 15.01 -12.87 -2.46
C ALA A 67 14.32 -11.81 -1.60
N THR A 68 15.07 -10.89 -1.00
CA THR A 68 14.51 -9.79 -0.21
C THR A 68 13.62 -8.89 -1.06
N ASN A 69 14.04 -8.52 -2.27
CA ASN A 69 13.25 -7.69 -3.17
C ASN A 69 11.92 -8.34 -3.55
N VAL A 70 11.95 -9.62 -3.94
CA VAL A 70 10.72 -10.35 -4.31
C VAL A 70 9.81 -10.57 -3.11
N ALA A 71 10.35 -11.04 -1.99
CA ALA A 71 9.57 -11.26 -0.76
C ALA A 71 8.93 -9.95 -0.28
N HIS A 72 9.70 -8.86 -0.27
CA HIS A 72 9.19 -7.53 0.08
C HIS A 72 8.07 -7.08 -0.85
N ALA A 73 8.22 -7.22 -2.17
CA ALA A 73 7.20 -6.84 -3.15
C ALA A 73 5.90 -7.63 -2.93
N LEU A 74 5.99 -8.96 -2.74
CA LEU A 74 4.83 -9.83 -2.50
C LEU A 74 4.14 -9.51 -1.18
N VAL A 75 4.89 -9.44 -0.07
CA VAL A 75 4.34 -9.19 1.26
C VAL A 75 3.65 -7.83 1.31
N THR A 76 4.30 -6.78 0.78
CA THR A 76 3.71 -5.43 0.79
C THR A 76 2.52 -5.32 -0.14
N PHE A 77 2.51 -6.01 -1.29
CA PHE A 77 1.35 -6.08 -2.16
C PHE A 77 0.15 -6.73 -1.46
N VAL A 78 0.33 -7.91 -0.86
CA VAL A 78 -0.75 -8.61 -0.15
C VAL A 78 -1.25 -7.78 1.02
N PHE A 79 -0.35 -7.22 1.83
CA PHE A 79 -0.73 -6.45 3.00
C PHE A 79 -1.45 -5.15 2.65
N PHE A 80 -0.93 -4.37 1.69
CA PHE A 80 -1.48 -3.06 1.39
C PHE A 80 -2.64 -3.09 0.39
N HIS A 81 -2.63 -4.00 -0.57
CA HIS A 81 -3.55 -3.94 -1.70
C HIS A 81 -4.52 -5.12 -1.78
N TRP A 82 -4.27 -6.19 -1.02
CA TRP A 82 -5.17 -7.35 -0.98
C TRP A 82 -5.98 -7.40 0.30
N ALA A 83 -5.35 -7.20 1.47
CA ALA A 83 -6.04 -7.16 2.74
C ALA A 83 -6.99 -5.96 2.82
N LYS A 84 -8.22 -6.21 3.24
CA LYS A 84 -9.30 -5.23 3.43
C LYS A 84 -9.77 -5.20 4.87
N GLY A 85 -10.51 -4.15 5.19
CA GLY A 85 -11.11 -3.97 6.50
C GLY A 85 -10.15 -3.40 7.53
N SER A 86 -10.62 -3.28 8.76
CA SER A 86 -9.85 -2.85 9.91
C SER A 86 -9.75 -3.98 10.93
N PRO A 87 -8.59 -4.16 11.58
CA PRO A 87 -8.48 -5.05 12.72
C PRO A 87 -9.24 -4.55 13.95
N ASP A 88 -9.71 -3.30 13.92
CA ASP A 88 -10.48 -2.71 15.02
C ASP A 88 -11.93 -3.19 14.96
N THR A 89 -12.36 -3.92 16.01
CA THR A 89 -13.73 -4.41 16.15
C THR A 89 -14.76 -3.30 16.33
N HIS A 90 -14.35 -2.10 16.73
CA HIS A 90 -15.23 -0.93 16.88
C HIS A 90 -15.57 -0.26 15.54
N ALA A 91 -14.82 -0.56 14.48
CA ALA A 91 -15.08 0.02 13.16
C ALA A 91 -16.38 -0.47 12.49
N GLN A 92 -17.03 -1.53 13.04
CA GLN A 92 -18.35 -2.04 12.63
C GLN A 92 -18.53 -2.23 11.10
N GLY A 93 -17.45 -2.60 10.40
CA GLY A 93 -17.46 -2.82 8.96
C GLY A 93 -17.34 -1.55 8.10
N ASP A 94 -17.10 -0.38 8.70
CA ASP A 94 -16.99 0.89 7.96
C ASP A 94 -15.83 0.90 6.93
N TYR A 95 -14.85 0.00 7.10
CA TYR A 95 -13.66 -0.11 6.21
C TYR A 95 -13.61 -1.41 5.40
N ASP A 96 -14.66 -2.22 5.40
CA ASP A 96 -14.65 -3.55 4.77
C ASP A 96 -14.48 -3.50 3.24
N ASP A 97 -14.79 -2.37 2.62
CA ASP A 97 -14.59 -2.11 1.20
C ASP A 97 -13.20 -1.55 0.86
N LEU A 98 -12.43 -1.10 1.87
CA LEU A 98 -11.15 -0.43 1.70
C LEU A 98 -9.97 -1.35 2.00
N THR A 99 -8.96 -1.30 1.14
CA THR A 99 -7.65 -1.89 1.42
C THR A 99 -6.87 -1.05 2.43
N VAL A 100 -5.85 -1.63 3.06
CA VAL A 100 -4.98 -0.88 3.98
C VAL A 100 -4.38 0.36 3.31
N TRP A 101 -3.98 0.26 2.04
CA TRP A 101 -3.46 1.39 1.26
C TRP A 101 -4.47 2.53 1.07
N GLU A 102 -5.72 2.16 0.86
CA GLU A 102 -6.81 3.12 0.66
C GLU A 102 -7.22 3.83 1.96
N GLN A 103 -6.95 3.21 3.11
CA GLN A 103 -7.19 3.76 4.43
C GLN A 103 -6.05 4.67 4.92
N LEU A 104 -4.81 4.47 4.41
CA LEU A 104 -3.64 5.24 4.84
C LEU A 104 -3.86 6.74 4.65
N ASP A 105 -3.50 7.49 5.70
CA ASP A 105 -3.56 8.95 5.71
C ASP A 105 -4.96 9.49 5.36
N GLY A 106 -6.02 8.81 5.83
CA GLY A 106 -7.40 9.18 5.58
C GLY A 106 -7.80 9.10 4.10
N GLY A 107 -7.13 8.27 3.31
CA GLY A 107 -7.40 8.13 1.87
C GLY A 107 -6.70 9.16 0.98
N ALA A 108 -5.84 10.02 1.54
CA ALA A 108 -5.08 10.99 0.76
C ALA A 108 -4.29 10.28 -0.36
N SER A 109 -4.35 10.81 -1.59
CA SER A 109 -3.65 10.23 -2.75
C SER A 109 -2.13 10.24 -2.58
N TRP A 110 -1.59 11.29 -1.96
CA TRP A 110 -0.17 11.47 -1.67
C TRP A 110 0.03 11.91 -0.22
N SER A 111 1.04 11.34 0.44
CA SER A 111 1.44 11.71 1.79
C SER A 111 2.90 11.37 2.00
N ALA A 112 3.48 11.89 3.10
CA ALA A 112 4.87 11.58 3.47
C ALA A 112 5.04 10.07 3.71
N THR A 113 4.08 9.42 4.38
CA THR A 113 4.08 7.98 4.63
C THR A 113 4.00 7.17 3.32
N LYS A 114 3.10 7.54 2.40
CA LYS A 114 2.98 6.88 1.09
C LYS A 114 4.25 7.03 0.26
N ASN A 115 4.94 8.18 0.35
CA ASN A 115 6.23 8.38 -0.30
C ASN A 115 7.31 7.42 0.21
N VAL A 116 7.35 7.15 1.53
CA VAL A 116 8.27 6.14 2.09
C VAL A 116 8.03 4.77 1.47
N PHE A 117 6.77 4.37 1.31
CA PHE A 117 6.39 3.10 0.67
C PHE A 117 6.68 3.03 -0.84
N LEU A 118 7.02 4.12 -1.48
CA LEU A 118 7.50 4.16 -2.86
C LEU A 118 9.04 4.20 -2.91
N ILE A 119 9.67 5.02 -2.09
CA ILE A 119 11.12 5.24 -2.09
C ILE A 119 11.85 3.97 -1.62
N VAL A 120 11.42 3.38 -0.50
CA VAL A 120 12.12 2.23 0.09
C VAL A 120 12.18 1.03 -0.86
N PRO A 121 11.08 0.53 -1.47
CA PRO A 121 11.18 -0.56 -2.44
C PRO A 121 12.00 -0.21 -3.69
N THR A 122 12.01 1.06 -4.11
CA THR A 122 12.88 1.53 -5.19
C THR A 122 14.35 1.34 -4.81
N LEU A 123 14.73 1.73 -3.59
CA LEU A 123 16.11 1.57 -3.09
C LEU A 123 16.49 0.09 -2.98
N VAL A 124 15.56 -0.78 -2.53
CA VAL A 124 15.80 -2.24 -2.47
C VAL A 124 16.04 -2.81 -3.87
N LEU A 125 15.23 -2.43 -4.86
CA LEU A 125 15.43 -2.82 -6.25
C LEU A 125 16.78 -2.34 -6.78
N LEU A 126 17.13 -1.06 -6.56
CA LEU A 126 18.40 -0.50 -7.03
C LEU A 126 19.60 -1.20 -6.38
N ALA A 127 19.52 -1.51 -5.08
CA ALA A 127 20.56 -2.27 -4.38
C ALA A 127 20.76 -3.66 -5.00
N TYR A 128 19.65 -4.35 -5.31
CA TYR A 128 19.73 -5.63 -6.02
C TYR A 128 20.30 -5.50 -7.42
N LEU A 129 19.81 -4.56 -8.22
CA LEU A 129 20.31 -4.38 -9.60
C LEU A 129 21.80 -4.04 -9.63
N ASN A 130 22.27 -3.24 -8.67
CA ASN A 130 23.69 -2.95 -8.51
C ASN A 130 24.49 -4.21 -8.17
N ALA A 131 24.02 -5.04 -7.23
CA ALA A 131 24.69 -6.29 -6.87
C ALA A 131 24.70 -7.33 -8.02
N ALA A 132 23.75 -7.24 -8.95
CA ALA A 132 23.62 -8.09 -10.13
C ALA A 132 24.26 -7.47 -11.40
N ASP A 133 25.09 -6.42 -11.25
CA ASP A 133 25.74 -5.67 -12.33
C ASP A 133 24.77 -5.26 -13.46
N PHE A 134 23.53 -4.91 -13.10
CA PHE A 134 22.46 -4.55 -14.04
C PHE A 134 22.28 -5.58 -15.16
N SER A 135 22.51 -6.86 -14.86
CA SER A 135 22.39 -7.93 -15.82
C SER A 135 21.04 -7.95 -16.52
N ARG A 136 20.99 -8.36 -17.78
CA ARG A 136 19.75 -8.45 -18.56
C ARG A 136 18.69 -9.32 -17.86
N GLN A 137 19.11 -10.39 -17.21
CA GLN A 137 18.23 -11.28 -16.47
C GLN A 137 17.62 -10.56 -15.26
N ALA A 138 18.43 -9.85 -14.47
CA ALA A 138 17.97 -9.06 -13.32
C ALA A 138 16.92 -8.02 -13.73
N LEU A 139 17.21 -7.26 -14.78
CA LEU A 139 16.29 -6.24 -15.31
C LEU A 139 14.97 -6.85 -15.81
N THR A 140 15.04 -7.94 -16.59
CA THR A 140 13.85 -8.56 -17.21
C THR A 140 12.90 -9.17 -16.17
N ILE A 141 13.40 -9.62 -15.04
CA ILE A 141 12.59 -10.27 -14.00
C ILE A 141 12.14 -9.26 -12.93
N HIS A 142 13.09 -8.52 -12.34
CA HIS A 142 12.80 -7.72 -11.15
C HIS A 142 12.13 -6.37 -11.44
N VAL A 143 12.42 -5.75 -12.58
CA VAL A 143 11.76 -4.49 -12.94
C VAL A 143 10.25 -4.68 -13.18
N PRO A 144 9.78 -5.70 -13.92
CA PRO A 144 8.34 -5.97 -14.03
C PRO A 144 7.69 -6.34 -12.69
N ILE A 145 8.32 -7.15 -11.86
CA ILE A 145 7.81 -7.48 -10.51
C ILE A 145 7.62 -6.19 -9.69
N TYR A 146 8.61 -5.35 -9.65
CA TYR A 146 8.55 -4.06 -8.98
C TYR A 146 7.46 -3.15 -9.56
N ALA A 147 7.40 -3.00 -10.88
CA ALA A 147 6.40 -2.16 -11.53
C ALA A 147 4.97 -2.63 -11.24
N LEU A 148 4.72 -3.95 -11.31
CA LEU A 148 3.38 -4.52 -11.13
C LEU A 148 2.95 -4.61 -9.66
N LEU A 149 3.86 -4.91 -8.73
CA LEU A 149 3.51 -5.13 -7.32
C LEU A 149 3.78 -3.91 -6.44
N CYS A 150 4.80 -3.11 -6.75
CA CYS A 150 5.18 -1.98 -5.90
C CYS A 150 4.71 -0.62 -6.43
N ILE A 151 4.60 -0.43 -7.73
CA ILE A 151 4.25 0.88 -8.30
C ILE A 151 2.79 0.95 -8.75
N LEU A 152 2.39 0.07 -9.67
CA LEU A 152 1.06 0.12 -10.29
C LEU A 152 -0.09 0.22 -9.26
N PRO A 153 -0.14 -0.63 -8.20
CA PRO A 153 -1.25 -0.57 -7.25
C PRO A 153 -1.29 0.70 -6.40
N LYS A 154 -0.17 1.42 -6.33
CA LYS A 154 -0.02 2.65 -5.52
C LYS A 154 -0.31 3.92 -6.29
N LEU A 155 -0.54 3.83 -7.61
CA LEU A 155 -0.89 5.00 -8.40
C LEU A 155 -2.24 5.58 -7.97
N PRO A 156 -2.41 6.91 -7.97
CA PRO A 156 -3.67 7.56 -7.59
C PRO A 156 -4.86 7.06 -8.42
N GLY A 157 -4.64 6.76 -9.71
CA GLY A 157 -5.67 6.23 -10.61
C GLY A 157 -6.12 4.80 -10.29
N MET A 158 -5.41 4.09 -9.38
CA MET A 158 -5.78 2.75 -8.93
C MET A 158 -6.59 2.75 -7.64
N HIS A 159 -6.86 3.94 -7.06
CA HIS A 159 -7.65 4.05 -5.85
C HIS A 159 -9.06 3.49 -6.07
N ARG A 160 -9.45 2.49 -5.27
CA ARG A 160 -10.72 1.73 -5.36
C ARG A 160 -10.96 1.00 -6.67
N VAL A 161 -9.96 0.90 -7.56
CA VAL A 161 -10.08 0.10 -8.78
C VAL A 161 -9.93 -1.38 -8.45
N ARG A 162 -10.90 -2.18 -8.86
CA ARG A 162 -10.91 -3.64 -8.68
C ARG A 162 -10.77 -4.31 -10.04
N ILE A 163 -9.52 -4.54 -10.47
CA ILE A 163 -9.20 -5.10 -11.79
C ILE A 163 -9.92 -6.45 -11.96
N LEU A 164 -10.70 -6.61 -13.04
CA LEU A 164 -11.50 -7.80 -13.34
C LEU A 164 -12.48 -8.19 -12.22
N GLY A 165 -12.83 -7.27 -11.33
CA GLY A 165 -13.68 -7.57 -10.18
C GLY A 165 -13.00 -8.38 -9.07
N ILE A 166 -11.68 -8.60 -9.17
CA ILE A 166 -10.91 -9.29 -8.14
C ILE A 166 -10.92 -8.45 -6.86
N ASN A 167 -11.16 -9.11 -5.72
CA ASN A 167 -11.22 -8.48 -4.41
C ASN A 167 -12.35 -7.42 -4.26
N ARG A 168 -13.47 -7.59 -4.96
CA ARG A 168 -14.70 -6.80 -4.76
C ARG A 168 -15.37 -7.16 -3.43
N THR A 169 -15.99 -6.17 -2.80
CA THR A 169 -16.85 -6.37 -1.64
C THR A 169 -18.31 -6.24 -2.09
N VAL A 170 -19.08 -7.32 -1.93
CA VAL A 170 -20.49 -7.37 -2.36
C VAL A 170 -21.30 -6.29 -1.64
N GLY A 171 -22.08 -5.53 -2.39
CA GLY A 171 -22.95 -4.48 -1.87
C GLY A 171 -22.30 -3.10 -1.66
N PHE A 172 -20.96 -2.98 -1.81
CA PHE A 172 -20.24 -1.72 -1.71
C PHE A 172 -19.65 -1.30 -3.07
N ASP A 173 -18.85 -2.15 -3.70
CA ASP A 173 -18.20 -1.80 -4.97
C ASP A 173 -19.19 -1.70 -6.14
N GLU A 174 -20.35 -2.35 -6.06
CA GLU A 174 -21.40 -2.30 -7.09
C GLU A 174 -22.11 -0.94 -7.15
N SER A 175 -22.27 -0.26 -6.01
CA SER A 175 -22.92 1.05 -5.96
C SER A 175 -22.09 2.15 -6.64
N PHE A 176 -20.78 2.04 -6.67
CA PHE A 176 -19.89 2.99 -7.34
C PHE A 176 -19.92 2.85 -8.87
N ASP A 177 -20.02 1.62 -9.38
CA ASP A 177 -20.13 1.36 -10.82
C ASP A 177 -21.45 1.91 -11.39
N ASP A 178 -22.55 1.84 -10.62
CA ASP A 178 -23.86 2.35 -11.02
C ASP A 178 -23.93 3.87 -10.97
N GLU A 179 -23.27 4.52 -10.03
CA GLU A 179 -23.17 5.98 -9.97
C GLU A 179 -22.27 6.54 -11.09
N ALA A 180 -21.17 5.87 -11.39
CA ALA A 180 -20.27 6.26 -12.47
C ALA A 180 -20.96 6.17 -13.85
N LYS A 181 -21.84 5.18 -14.05
CA LYS A 181 -22.64 5.03 -15.29
C LYS A 181 -23.78 6.05 -15.41
N LYS A 182 -24.30 6.57 -14.28
CA LYS A 182 -25.36 7.59 -14.28
C LYS A 182 -24.83 9.02 -14.46
N GLY A 183 -23.53 9.23 -14.29
CA GLY A 183 -22.86 10.53 -14.39
C GLY A 183 -22.13 10.77 -15.71
N SER A 184 -22.16 9.82 -16.65
CA SER A 184 -21.64 9.94 -18.02
C SER A 184 -22.78 10.06 -19.02
#